data_7be332d753962c889e9f9125d4cdd897
#
_entry.id   7be332d753962c889e9f9125d4cdd897
#
_cell.length_a   1.000
_cell.length_b   1.000
_cell.length_c   1.000
_cell.angle_alpha   90.00
_cell.angle_beta   90.00
_cell.angle_gamma   90.00
#
_symmetry.space_group_name_H-M   'P 1'
#
loop_
_entity.id
_entity.type
_entity.pdbx_description
1 polymer ?
#
loop_
_entity_poly.entity_id
_entity_poly.type
_entity_poly.pdbx_seq_one_letter_code
_entity_poly.pdbx_strand_id
1 'polypeptide(L)'
;MTEKEVKSILLKDLKFSQDAIYKLDNFCLELIEYNKKFNLIGKSTEKDIWNRHILDSAQLVKFINFHDNLSLSDLGTGAGLPGIVLAIFNRNIKFHVKLYEKSRVKIKFLNF
;
A
#
# COMPACT_ATOMS: atom_id res chain seq x y z
N MET A 1 5.52 -13.87 9.98
CA MET A 1 5.45 -12.75 10.93
C MET A 1 4.02 -12.39 11.23
N THR A 2 3.74 -12.03 12.47
CA THR A 2 2.42 -11.54 12.86
C THR A 2 2.21 -10.11 12.37
N GLU A 3 0.96 -9.68 12.33
CA GLU A 3 0.62 -8.29 12.01
C GLU A 3 1.33 -7.31 12.95
N LYS A 4 1.37 -7.63 14.23
CA LYS A 4 2.04 -6.79 15.25
C LYS A 4 3.54 -6.64 14.97
N GLU A 5 4.19 -7.72 14.58
CA GLU A 5 5.61 -7.70 14.22
C GLU A 5 5.85 -6.85 12.97
N VAL A 6 5.01 -6.99 11.96
CA VAL A 6 5.10 -6.17 10.75
C VAL A 6 4.95 -4.69 11.07
N LYS A 7 3.94 -4.33 11.86
CA LYS A 7 3.73 -2.93 12.27
C LYS A 7 4.93 -2.36 13.02
N SER A 8 5.57 -3.17 13.85
CA SER A 8 6.78 -2.76 14.57
C SER A 8 7.93 -2.46 13.61
N ILE A 9 8.12 -3.30 12.59
CA ILE A 9 9.14 -3.09 11.57
C ILE A 9 8.86 -1.80 10.79
N LEU A 10 7.60 -1.57 10.40
CA LEU A 10 7.23 -0.36 9.67
C LEU A 10 7.54 0.90 10.47
N LEU A 11 7.22 0.91 11.77
CA LEU A 11 7.45 2.07 12.61
C LEU A 11 8.93 2.29 12.91
N LYS A 12 9.64 1.24 13.30
CA LYS A 12 11.01 1.36 13.82
C LYS A 12 12.06 1.36 12.73
N ASP A 13 11.94 0.44 11.77
CA ASP A 13 12.98 0.23 10.76
C ASP A 13 12.71 1.04 9.48
N LEU A 14 11.47 1.09 9.03
CA LEU A 14 11.09 1.78 7.80
C LEU A 14 10.58 3.20 8.03
N LYS A 15 10.42 3.61 9.28
CA LYS A 15 10.07 4.98 9.65
C LYS A 15 8.69 5.45 9.17
N PHE A 16 7.73 4.54 9.09
CA PHE A 16 6.34 4.91 8.90
C PHE A 16 5.83 5.63 10.15
N SER A 17 4.98 6.64 9.97
CA SER A 17 4.34 7.33 11.09
C SER A 17 3.19 6.51 11.67
N GLN A 18 2.76 6.84 12.89
CA GLN A 18 1.56 6.23 13.47
C GLN A 18 0.33 6.51 12.61
N ASP A 19 0.24 7.71 12.06
CA ASP A 19 -0.87 8.05 11.15
C ASP A 19 -0.84 7.18 9.91
N ALA A 20 0.35 6.90 9.36
CA ALA A 20 0.50 6.00 8.22
C ALA A 20 0.04 4.58 8.57
N ILE A 21 0.37 4.08 9.76
CA ILE A 21 -0.09 2.76 10.20
C ILE A 21 -1.62 2.73 10.28
N TYR A 22 -2.23 3.77 10.81
CA TYR A 22 -3.69 3.88 10.87
C TYR A 22 -4.31 3.83 9.46
N LYS A 23 -3.75 4.56 8.52
CA LYS A 23 -4.21 4.56 7.13
C LYS A 23 -4.03 3.19 6.47
N LEU A 24 -2.94 2.49 6.77
CA LEU A 24 -2.72 1.13 6.28
C LEU A 24 -3.76 0.14 6.85
N ASP A 25 -4.12 0.28 8.13
CA ASP A 25 -5.18 -0.52 8.72
C ASP A 25 -6.48 -0.35 7.95
N ASN A 26 -6.86 0.90 7.69
CA ASN A 26 -8.09 1.19 6.94
C ASN A 26 -8.02 0.64 5.51
N PHE A 27 -6.88 0.78 4.86
CA PHE A 27 -6.68 0.24 3.52
C PHE A 27 -6.85 -1.28 3.50
N CYS A 28 -6.28 -1.99 4.46
CA CYS A 28 -6.41 -3.44 4.55
C CYS A 28 -7.85 -3.87 4.75
N LEU A 29 -8.60 -3.17 5.61
CA LEU A 29 -10.02 -3.48 5.83
C LEU A 29 -10.83 -3.30 4.56
N GLU A 30 -10.62 -2.20 3.84
CA GLU A 30 -11.30 -1.94 2.56
C GLU A 30 -10.94 -2.99 1.51
N LEU A 31 -9.66 -3.35 1.44
CA LEU A 31 -9.18 -4.35 0.48
C LEU A 31 -9.83 -5.72 0.74
N ILE A 32 -9.93 -6.12 2.00
CA ILE A 32 -10.55 -7.39 2.38
C ILE A 32 -12.03 -7.40 2.02
N GLU A 33 -12.74 -6.30 2.29
CA GLU A 33 -14.16 -6.17 1.96
C GLU A 33 -14.40 -6.27 0.44
N TYR A 34 -13.62 -5.51 -0.33
CA TYR A 34 -13.73 -5.56 -1.79
C TYR A 34 -13.34 -6.93 -2.35
N ASN A 35 -12.36 -7.59 -1.73
CA ASN A 35 -11.89 -8.90 -2.19
C ASN A 35 -12.94 -9.99 -2.07
N LYS A 36 -13.94 -9.82 -1.23
CA LYS A 36 -15.06 -10.77 -1.11
C LYS A 36 -15.87 -10.87 -2.39
N LYS A 37 -15.98 -9.76 -3.13
CA LYS A 37 -16.77 -9.68 -4.36
C LYS A 37 -15.90 -9.73 -5.62
N PHE A 38 -14.72 -9.15 -5.56
CA PHE A 38 -13.85 -8.97 -6.72
C PHE A 38 -12.45 -9.47 -6.36
N ASN A 39 -11.92 -10.43 -7.02
CA ASN A 39 -10.61 -11.01 -6.72
C ASN A 39 -9.46 -10.01 -6.95
N LEU A 40 -9.24 -9.10 -6.00
CA LEU A 40 -8.18 -8.10 -6.07
C LEU A 40 -6.83 -8.67 -5.68
N ILE A 41 -6.82 -9.57 -4.68
CA ILE A 41 -5.64 -10.29 -4.23
C ILE A 41 -6.00 -11.76 -4.04
N GLY A 42 -4.98 -12.63 -3.99
CA GLY A 42 -5.17 -14.06 -3.78
C GLY A 42 -5.75 -14.34 -2.39
N LYS A 43 -6.73 -15.25 -2.32
CA LYS A 43 -7.35 -15.62 -1.04
C LYS A 43 -6.34 -16.26 -0.08
N SER A 44 -5.36 -16.96 -0.60
CA SER A 44 -4.32 -17.58 0.21
C SER A 44 -3.43 -16.54 0.89
N THR A 45 -3.28 -15.35 0.31
CA THR A 45 -2.47 -14.27 0.88
C THR A 45 -3.29 -13.27 1.69
N GLU A 46 -4.62 -13.27 1.55
CA GLU A 46 -5.51 -12.36 2.27
C GLU A 46 -5.38 -12.52 3.79
N LYS A 47 -5.23 -13.74 4.26
CA LYS A 47 -5.09 -14.04 5.70
C LYS A 47 -3.80 -13.49 6.28
N ASP A 48 -2.81 -13.26 5.45
CA ASP A 48 -1.48 -12.79 5.84
C ASP A 48 -1.13 -11.50 5.12
N ILE A 49 -2.13 -10.62 4.99
CA ILE A 49 -2.06 -9.41 4.17
C ILE A 49 -0.92 -8.48 4.60
N TRP A 50 -0.68 -8.35 5.90
CA TRP A 50 0.38 -7.49 6.41
C TRP A 50 1.77 -7.96 6.01
N ASN A 51 2.03 -9.25 6.12
CA ASN A 51 3.33 -9.82 5.76
C ASN A 51 3.51 -9.95 4.24
N ARG A 52 2.48 -10.45 3.54
CA ARG A 52 2.58 -10.80 2.13
C ARG A 52 2.41 -9.61 1.19
N HIS A 53 1.67 -8.58 1.60
CA HIS A 53 1.39 -7.43 0.74
C HIS A 53 1.91 -6.13 1.30
N ILE A 54 1.61 -5.82 2.55
CA ILE A 54 1.98 -4.51 3.12
C ILE A 54 3.48 -4.40 3.34
N LEU A 55 4.08 -5.34 4.04
CA LEU A 55 5.52 -5.32 4.31
C LEU A 55 6.33 -5.39 3.03
N ASP A 56 5.93 -6.28 2.12
CA ASP A 56 6.60 -6.44 0.83
C ASP A 56 6.63 -5.13 0.06
N SER A 57 5.50 -4.44 -0.02
CA SER A 57 5.41 -3.13 -0.68
C SER A 57 6.20 -2.05 0.08
N ALA A 58 6.10 -2.04 1.40
CA ALA A 58 6.72 -1.02 2.23
C ALA A 58 8.24 -1.03 2.18
N GLN A 59 8.85 -2.20 1.95
CA GLN A 59 10.31 -2.30 1.85
C GLN A 59 10.89 -1.44 0.73
N LEU A 60 10.10 -1.10 -0.28
CA LEU A 60 10.54 -0.28 -1.39
C LEU A 60 10.89 1.16 -0.99
N VAL A 61 10.40 1.63 0.16
CA VAL A 61 10.72 3.00 0.62
C VAL A 61 12.22 3.23 0.78
N LYS A 62 12.99 2.16 1.01
CA LYS A 62 14.45 2.23 1.13
C LYS A 62 15.13 2.63 -0.17
N PHE A 63 14.48 2.43 -1.30
CA PHE A 63 15.05 2.63 -2.62
C PHE A 63 14.46 3.84 -3.34
N ILE A 64 13.53 4.55 -2.72
CA ILE A 64 12.82 5.66 -3.36
C ILE A 64 13.27 6.97 -2.73
N ASN A 65 13.53 7.94 -3.60
CA ASN A 65 13.91 9.27 -3.20
C ASN A 65 12.67 10.18 -3.22
N PHE A 66 12.11 10.46 -2.04
CA PHE A 66 10.90 11.27 -1.91
C PHE A 66 11.20 12.77 -1.91
N HIS A 67 11.88 13.24 -2.94
CA HIS A 67 12.26 14.63 -3.08
C HIS A 67 11.18 15.47 -3.76
N ASP A 68 11.24 16.78 -3.55
CA ASP A 68 10.34 17.75 -4.18
C ASP A 68 10.38 17.63 -5.70
N ASN A 69 9.23 17.77 -6.32
CA ASN A 69 9.05 17.80 -7.79
C ASN A 69 9.42 16.48 -8.50
N LEU A 70 9.62 15.41 -7.77
CA LEU A 70 9.74 14.07 -8.33
C LEU A 70 8.40 13.36 -8.22
N SER A 71 8.23 12.30 -8.99
CA SER A 71 7.03 11.48 -8.93
C SER A 71 7.38 10.02 -9.14
N LEU A 72 6.53 9.14 -8.63
CA LEU A 72 6.59 7.70 -8.82
C LEU A 72 5.34 7.27 -9.57
N SER A 73 5.52 6.48 -10.62
CA SER A 73 4.40 5.89 -11.36
C SER A 73 4.36 4.39 -11.11
N ASP A 74 3.20 3.90 -10.69
CA ASP A 74 2.95 2.48 -10.49
C ASP A 74 2.06 1.98 -11.62
N LEU A 75 2.66 1.30 -12.61
CA LEU A 75 1.97 0.81 -13.79
C LEU A 75 1.34 -0.55 -13.50
N GLY A 76 0.04 -0.67 -13.80
CA GLY A 76 -0.69 -1.91 -13.51
C GLY A 76 -0.82 -2.14 -12.01
N THR A 77 -1.16 -1.10 -11.26
CA THR A 77 -1.14 -1.11 -9.79
C THR A 77 -2.06 -2.16 -9.16
N GLY A 78 -3.06 -2.66 -9.89
CA GLY A 78 -3.98 -3.66 -9.37
C GLY A 78 -4.77 -3.15 -8.17
N ALA A 79 -4.61 -3.80 -7.03
CA ALA A 79 -5.23 -3.40 -5.77
C ALA A 79 -4.57 -2.17 -5.13
N GLY A 80 -3.67 -1.50 -5.85
CA GLY A 80 -2.96 -0.33 -5.35
C GLY A 80 -1.61 -0.66 -4.74
N LEU A 81 -1.08 -1.83 -4.99
CA LEU A 81 0.19 -2.29 -4.41
C LEU A 81 1.27 -2.32 -5.49
N PRO A 82 2.44 -1.77 -5.22
CA PRO A 82 2.87 -1.11 -3.98
C PRO A 82 2.47 0.36 -3.85
N GLY A 83 1.91 0.98 -4.89
CA GLY A 83 1.72 2.42 -5.00
C GLY A 83 1.02 3.07 -3.81
N ILE A 84 -0.12 2.51 -3.35
CA ILE A 84 -0.87 3.09 -2.23
C ILE A 84 -0.05 3.06 -0.93
N VAL A 85 0.66 1.96 -0.68
CA VAL A 85 1.51 1.86 0.52
C VAL A 85 2.59 2.94 0.51
N LEU A 86 3.19 3.17 -0.65
CA LEU A 86 4.22 4.20 -0.83
C LEU A 86 3.63 5.61 -0.68
N ALA A 87 2.43 5.83 -1.21
CA ALA A 87 1.73 7.11 -1.06
C ALA A 87 1.39 7.39 0.41
N ILE A 88 0.97 6.38 1.14
CA ILE A 88 0.68 6.50 2.58
C ILE A 88 1.93 6.84 3.38
N PHE A 89 3.07 6.23 3.02
CA PHE A 89 4.35 6.54 3.65
C PHE A 89 4.79 7.98 3.39
N ASN A 90 4.57 8.46 2.16
CA ASN A 90 5.07 9.76 1.71
C ASN A 90 4.46 10.91 2.52
N ARG A 91 5.32 11.77 3.09
CA ARG A 91 4.92 12.97 3.83
C ARG A 91 5.18 14.25 3.04
N ASN A 92 5.82 14.13 1.87
CA ASN A 92 6.18 15.29 1.07
C ASN A 92 5.07 15.62 0.07
N ILE A 93 4.34 16.71 0.28
CA ILE A 93 3.25 17.13 -0.59
C ILE A 93 3.70 17.51 -2.00
N LYS A 94 5.02 17.73 -2.19
CA LYS A 94 5.60 18.03 -3.50
C LYS A 94 6.11 16.79 -4.24
N PHE A 95 5.95 15.62 -3.64
CA PHE A 95 6.24 14.33 -4.26
C PHE A 95 4.90 13.63 -4.52
N HIS A 96 4.71 13.10 -5.72
CA HIS A 96 3.45 12.49 -6.12
C HIS A 96 3.61 11.03 -6.49
N VAL A 97 2.68 10.20 -6.03
CA VAL A 97 2.56 8.81 -6.44
C VAL A 97 1.36 8.73 -7.39
N LYS A 98 1.59 8.20 -8.58
CA LYS A 98 0.57 8.05 -9.63
C LYS A 98 0.29 6.58 -9.87
N LEU A 99 -1.00 6.21 -9.84
CA LEU A 99 -1.43 4.83 -10.04
C LEU A 99 -2.08 4.70 -11.41
N TYR A 100 -1.70 3.64 -12.14
CA TYR A 100 -2.24 3.34 -13.46
C TYR A 100 -2.80 1.94 -13.48
N GLU A 101 -4.06 1.79 -13.87
CA GLU A 101 -4.74 0.50 -13.89
C GLU A 101 -5.76 0.45 -15.03
N LYS A 102 -5.86 -0.72 -15.71
CA LYS A 102 -6.81 -0.92 -16.81
C LYS A 102 -8.12 -1.59 -16.39
N SER A 103 -8.10 -2.39 -15.33
CA SER A 103 -9.29 -3.11 -14.86
C SER A 103 -10.29 -2.12 -14.26
N ARG A 104 -11.53 -2.11 -14.77
CA ARG A 104 -12.60 -1.25 -14.27
C ARG A 104 -12.92 -1.51 -12.81
N VAL A 105 -12.92 -2.79 -12.41
CA VAL A 105 -13.19 -3.19 -11.02
C VAL A 105 -12.11 -2.65 -10.09
N LYS A 106 -10.84 -2.80 -10.47
CA LYS A 106 -9.72 -2.34 -9.68
C LYS A 106 -9.65 -0.82 -9.61
N ILE A 107 -9.94 -0.13 -10.72
CA ILE A 107 -10.02 1.33 -10.74
C ILE A 107 -11.11 1.81 -9.78
N LYS A 108 -12.26 1.15 -9.75
CA LYS A 108 -13.36 1.48 -8.85
C LYS A 108 -12.94 1.36 -7.39
N PHE A 109 -12.20 0.31 -7.05
CA PHE A 109 -11.64 0.15 -5.70
C PHE A 109 -10.68 1.30 -5.36
N LEU A 110 -9.76 1.65 -6.28
CA LEU A 110 -8.76 2.69 -6.04
C LEU A 110 -9.37 4.07 -5.82
N ASN A 111 -10.55 4.31 -6.36
CA ASN A 111 -11.27 5.58 -6.21
C ASN A 111 -12.23 5.59 -5.02
N PHE A 112 -12.35 4.48 -4.33
CA PHE A 112 -13.21 4.38 -3.15
C PHE A 112 -12.59 5.10 -1.96
#